data_e3266af521be16778267779ced780bd9
#
_entry.id   e3266af521be16778267779ced780bd9
#
_cell.length_a   1.000
_cell.length_b   1.000
_cell.length_c   1.000
_cell.angle_alpha   90.00
_cell.angle_beta   90.00
_cell.angle_gamma   90.00
#
_symmetry.space_group_name_H-M   'P 1'
#
loop_
_entity.id
_entity.type
_entity.pdbx_description
1 polymer ?
#
loop_
_entity_poly.entity_id
_entity_poly.type
_entity_poly.pdbx_seq_one_letter_code
_entity_poly.pdbx_strand_id
1 'polypeptide(L)'
;SESWTLLQSGGYLLALIALAMLGGVGYTTYQDTQVTLKEEETKNEANQMAILRLLDELADLADGDLTTQATVTEDFTGAIADSINFAIDQMRALVTAINETAVQVASAAQETQSTAMHLADAAEHQAQEIAGASAAINEMAVSIDQVSSNASESTSVAERSVTIANKGAEVVQATINGMDNIREQIQETSKRIKRLGESSQEIGDIISLINDIADQTNILSLNAAIQASMAGDAGRGFAVVADEVQRLAERSAAATKQIEALVKTIQNDTNEAVISMEHTTAEVVRGARLAQDAGVALEEIEIVSKSLADLIQNISNAARQQASSAGHISNTMNVIQEITSQTSAGTTATAKSIGNLAEMATKLRESVAGFKLPESNV
;
A
#
# COMPACT_ATOMS: atom_id res chain seq x y z
N SER A 1 -12.36 6.70 2.73
CA SER A 1 -11.57 5.77 1.88
C SER A 1 -10.11 6.19 1.71
N GLU A 2 -9.78 7.47 1.90
CA GLU A 2 -8.40 7.96 1.77
C GLU A 2 -7.47 7.55 2.95
N SER A 3 -8.00 7.33 4.12
CA SER A 3 -7.21 6.92 5.30
C SER A 3 -6.68 5.47 5.23
N TRP A 4 -7.35 4.60 4.49
CA TRP A 4 -6.95 3.20 4.31
C TRP A 4 -5.78 3.05 3.32
N THR A 5 -5.72 3.88 2.29
CA THR A 5 -4.63 3.87 1.29
C THR A 5 -3.33 4.46 1.84
N LEU A 6 -3.40 5.44 2.73
CA LEU A 6 -2.23 6.00 3.43
C LEU A 6 -1.64 5.03 4.47
N LEU A 7 -2.46 4.23 5.13
CA LEU A 7 -1.98 3.19 6.07
C LEU A 7 -1.32 2.01 5.34
N GLN A 8 -1.82 1.62 4.17
CA GLN A 8 -1.20 0.57 3.35
C GLN A 8 0.13 1.04 2.74
N SER A 9 0.21 2.25 2.19
CA SER A 9 1.46 2.80 1.63
C SER A 9 2.54 3.01 2.71
N GLY A 10 2.16 3.40 3.92
CA GLY A 10 3.06 3.50 5.09
C GLY A 10 3.62 2.13 5.53
N GLY A 11 2.79 1.09 5.49
CA GLY A 11 3.18 -0.28 5.80
C GLY A 11 4.21 -0.86 4.82
N TYR A 12 4.04 -0.58 3.53
CA TYR A 12 5.00 -1.02 2.49
C TYR A 12 6.34 -0.31 2.56
N LEU A 13 6.34 0.99 2.89
CA LEU A 13 7.57 1.77 3.06
C LEU A 13 8.37 1.26 4.27
N LEU A 14 7.71 0.95 5.37
CA LEU A 14 8.35 0.36 6.57
C LEU A 14 8.90 -1.05 6.31
N ALA A 15 8.20 -1.87 5.54
CA ALA A 15 8.67 -3.20 5.14
C ALA A 15 9.92 -3.13 4.24
N LEU A 16 9.98 -2.19 3.28
CA LEU A 16 11.14 -1.96 2.43
C LEU A 16 12.36 -1.46 3.20
N ILE A 17 12.18 -0.57 4.16
CA ILE A 17 13.25 -0.08 5.05
C ILE A 17 13.78 -1.21 5.95
N ALA A 18 12.92 -2.04 6.51
CA ALA A 18 13.31 -3.21 7.31
C ALA A 18 14.11 -4.23 6.49
N LEU A 19 13.72 -4.45 5.23
CA LEU A 19 14.41 -5.34 4.29
C LEU A 19 15.80 -4.82 3.90
N ALA A 20 15.94 -3.51 3.66
CA ALA A 20 17.23 -2.87 3.36
C ALA A 20 18.18 -2.91 4.57
N MET A 21 17.67 -2.72 5.79
CA MET A 21 18.47 -2.83 7.03
C MET A 21 18.94 -4.25 7.31
N LEU A 22 18.08 -5.27 7.12
CA LEU A 22 18.46 -6.68 7.28
C LEU A 22 19.50 -7.13 6.23
N GLY A 23 19.37 -6.69 4.99
CA GLY A 23 20.37 -6.94 3.93
C GLY A 23 21.71 -6.24 4.21
N GLY A 24 21.68 -5.02 4.74
CA GLY A 24 22.86 -4.27 5.14
C GLY A 24 23.62 -4.92 6.31
N VAL A 25 22.91 -5.33 7.35
CA VAL A 25 23.51 -6.03 8.51
C VAL A 25 24.08 -7.39 8.09
N GLY A 26 23.38 -8.14 7.24
CA GLY A 26 23.89 -9.42 6.70
C GLY A 26 25.17 -9.26 5.87
N TYR A 27 25.27 -8.19 5.06
CA TYR A 27 26.44 -7.92 4.24
C TYR A 27 27.65 -7.46 5.07
N THR A 28 27.45 -6.61 6.09
CA THR A 28 28.54 -6.14 6.97
C THR A 28 29.07 -7.27 7.86
N THR A 29 28.22 -8.13 8.40
CA THR A 29 28.68 -9.31 9.18
C THR A 29 29.40 -10.34 8.30
N TYR A 30 29.02 -10.51 7.04
CA TYR A 30 29.75 -11.36 6.10
C TYR A 30 31.15 -10.83 5.81
N GLN A 31 31.31 -9.53 5.56
CA GLN A 31 32.60 -8.88 5.33
C GLN A 31 33.53 -8.99 6.55
N ASP A 32 33.05 -8.68 7.77
CA ASP A 32 33.82 -8.76 8.99
C ASP A 32 34.32 -10.20 9.28
N THR A 33 33.49 -11.22 9.05
CA THR A 33 33.87 -12.60 9.26
C THR A 33 34.97 -13.05 8.28
N GLN A 34 34.93 -12.64 7.03
CA GLN A 34 35.96 -12.96 6.02
C GLN A 34 37.32 -12.27 6.32
N VAL A 35 37.32 -11.07 6.83
CA VAL A 35 38.54 -10.33 7.23
C VAL A 35 39.19 -11.00 8.43
N THR A 36 38.41 -11.38 9.47
CA THR A 36 38.90 -12.01 10.70
C THR A 36 39.53 -13.38 10.41
N LEU A 37 38.93 -14.20 9.55
CA LEU A 37 39.48 -15.51 9.17
C LEU A 37 40.84 -15.42 8.44
N LYS A 38 41.00 -14.45 7.57
CA LYS A 38 42.28 -14.22 6.83
C LYS A 38 43.43 -13.77 7.74
N GLU A 39 43.16 -12.91 8.74
CA GLU A 39 44.16 -12.44 9.70
C GLU A 39 44.63 -13.57 10.65
N GLU A 40 43.74 -14.52 11.01
CA GLU A 40 44.11 -15.65 11.86
C GLU A 40 44.92 -16.74 11.14
N GLU A 41 44.63 -17.06 9.85
CA GLU A 41 45.43 -17.99 9.04
C GLU A 41 46.85 -17.50 8.89
N THR A 42 47.05 -16.21 8.57
CA THR A 42 48.41 -15.62 8.40
C THR A 42 49.23 -15.63 9.70
N LYS A 43 48.54 -15.44 10.86
CA LYS A 43 49.16 -15.50 12.17
C LYS A 43 49.59 -16.92 12.57
N ASN A 44 48.79 -17.91 12.18
CA ASN A 44 49.06 -19.31 12.52
C ASN A 44 50.23 -19.89 11.69
N GLU A 45 50.34 -19.54 10.40
CA GLU A 45 51.46 -19.94 9.55
C GLU A 45 52.77 -19.32 10.02
N ALA A 46 52.79 -18.04 10.39
CA ALA A 46 53.98 -17.37 10.94
C ALA A 46 54.45 -18.02 12.26
N ASN A 47 53.48 -18.42 13.15
CA ASN A 47 53.86 -19.07 14.40
C ASN A 47 54.36 -20.51 14.16
N GLN A 48 53.78 -21.28 13.23
CA GLN A 48 54.25 -22.62 12.93
C GLN A 48 55.68 -22.61 12.34
N MET A 49 55.98 -21.67 11.43
CA MET A 49 57.33 -21.53 10.84
C MET A 49 58.38 -21.15 11.90
N ALA A 50 58.05 -20.26 12.85
CA ALA A 50 58.96 -19.89 13.96
C ALA A 50 59.24 -21.08 14.88
N ILE A 51 58.23 -21.96 15.13
CA ILE A 51 58.39 -23.15 16.01
C ILE A 51 59.24 -24.25 15.34
N LEU A 52 59.00 -24.48 14.03
CA LEU A 52 59.79 -25.50 13.33
C LEU A 52 61.27 -25.12 13.25
N ARG A 53 61.57 -23.82 13.13
CA ARG A 53 62.94 -23.33 13.12
C ARG A 53 63.60 -23.50 14.50
N LEU A 54 62.83 -23.26 15.58
CA LEU A 54 63.31 -23.45 16.94
C LEU A 54 63.57 -24.93 17.30
N LEU A 55 62.77 -25.83 16.74
CA LEU A 55 62.96 -27.27 16.93
C LEU A 55 64.24 -27.83 16.26
N ASP A 56 64.67 -27.27 15.14
CA ASP A 56 65.86 -27.65 14.44
C ASP A 56 67.15 -27.21 15.20
N GLU A 57 67.09 -26.04 15.86
CA GLU A 57 68.21 -25.49 16.63
C GLU A 57 68.36 -26.15 18.02
N LEU A 58 67.30 -26.90 18.50
CA LEU A 58 67.24 -27.52 19.81
C LEU A 58 67.73 -28.97 19.84
N ALA A 59 68.03 -29.57 18.70
CA ALA A 59 68.37 -30.99 18.57
C ALA A 59 69.75 -31.33 19.19
N ASP A 60 70.61 -30.36 19.43
CA ASP A 60 72.01 -30.57 19.83
C ASP A 60 72.30 -30.25 21.32
N LEU A 61 71.29 -29.93 22.11
CA LEU A 61 71.50 -29.59 23.53
C LEU A 61 71.22 -30.78 24.43
N ALA A 62 72.22 -31.56 24.68
CA ALA A 62 72.15 -32.66 25.63
C ALA A 62 72.92 -32.32 26.92
N ASP A 63 72.22 -32.47 28.05
CA ASP A 63 72.71 -32.51 29.45
C ASP A 63 73.72 -31.43 29.88
N GLY A 64 73.24 -30.33 30.44
CA GLY A 64 74.28 -29.52 30.98
C GLY A 64 73.91 -28.44 32.00
N ASP A 65 74.69 -28.34 33.01
CA ASP A 65 74.76 -27.21 33.91
C ASP A 65 75.53 -26.06 33.24
N LEU A 66 74.82 -25.07 32.73
CA LEU A 66 75.41 -23.91 32.06
C LEU A 66 75.84 -22.81 33.07
N THR A 67 75.77 -23.06 34.38
CA THR A 67 76.23 -22.13 35.38
C THR A 67 77.72 -22.12 35.55
N THR A 68 78.38 -23.20 35.14
CA THR A 68 79.82 -23.40 35.25
C THR A 68 80.59 -22.71 34.12
N GLN A 69 81.72 -22.09 34.40
CA GLN A 69 82.69 -21.61 33.42
C GLN A 69 83.92 -22.51 33.42
N ALA A 70 84.40 -22.86 32.31
CA ALA A 70 85.68 -23.52 32.20
C ALA A 70 86.80 -22.57 32.56
N THR A 71 87.71 -23.05 33.43
CA THR A 71 88.85 -22.23 33.84
C THR A 71 89.85 -22.06 32.74
N VAL A 72 90.16 -20.78 32.41
CA VAL A 72 91.12 -20.48 31.40
C VAL A 72 92.50 -20.57 31.96
N THR A 73 93.33 -21.50 31.48
CA THR A 73 94.71 -21.67 31.78
C THR A 73 95.59 -21.13 30.58
N GLU A 74 96.76 -20.63 30.88
CA GLU A 74 97.64 -20.01 29.85
C GLU A 74 98.30 -21.03 28.87
N ASP A 75 97.87 -22.30 28.90
CA ASP A 75 98.37 -23.35 28.03
C ASP A 75 97.41 -23.71 26.88
N PHE A 76 97.79 -24.66 26.04
CA PHE A 76 96.99 -25.14 24.91
C PHE A 76 95.51 -25.44 25.28
N THR A 77 95.22 -25.72 26.56
CA THR A 77 93.86 -25.96 27.04
C THR A 77 93.11 -24.65 27.27
N GLY A 78 93.80 -23.51 27.45
CA GLY A 78 93.11 -22.24 27.66
C GLY A 78 92.32 -21.81 26.44
N ALA A 79 92.87 -22.05 25.24
CA ALA A 79 92.14 -21.74 24.02
C ALA A 79 90.93 -22.64 23.78
N ILE A 80 91.00 -23.86 24.31
CA ILE A 80 89.84 -24.83 24.32
C ILE A 80 88.82 -24.38 25.37
N ALA A 81 89.29 -23.99 26.54
CA ALA A 81 88.41 -23.49 27.60
C ALA A 81 87.70 -22.20 27.18
N ASP A 82 88.42 -21.27 26.55
CA ASP A 82 87.77 -20.09 25.96
C ASP A 82 86.72 -20.48 24.91
N SER A 83 87.08 -21.44 24.01
CA SER A 83 86.08 -21.95 23.05
C SER A 83 84.94 -22.62 23.68
N ILE A 84 85.13 -23.38 24.80
CA ILE A 84 84.08 -23.99 25.56
C ILE A 84 83.24 -22.93 26.30
N ASN A 85 83.90 -21.95 26.92
CA ASN A 85 83.19 -20.87 27.56
C ASN A 85 82.35 -20.06 26.57
N PHE A 86 82.93 -19.79 25.40
CA PHE A 86 82.20 -19.17 24.31
C PHE A 86 81.01 -20.07 23.90
N ALA A 87 81.21 -21.37 23.75
CA ALA A 87 80.12 -22.28 23.46
C ALA A 87 79.07 -22.32 24.60
N ILE A 88 79.50 -22.34 25.88
CA ILE A 88 78.63 -22.26 27.04
C ILE A 88 77.85 -20.97 27.04
N ASP A 89 78.50 -19.83 26.79
CA ASP A 89 77.82 -18.52 26.71
C ASP A 89 76.85 -18.46 25.53
N GLN A 90 77.22 -19.05 24.39
CA GLN A 90 76.27 -19.20 23.28
C GLN A 90 75.10 -20.12 23.64
N MET A 91 75.37 -21.25 24.37
CA MET A 91 74.31 -22.13 24.87
C MET A 91 73.43 -21.48 25.89
N ARG A 92 74.01 -20.67 26.83
CA ARG A 92 73.25 -19.86 27.80
C ARG A 92 72.31 -18.89 27.13
N ALA A 93 72.87 -18.12 26.15
CA ALA A 93 72.09 -17.20 25.34
C ALA A 93 70.96 -17.91 24.61
N LEU A 94 71.28 -19.06 24.07
CA LEU A 94 70.34 -19.87 23.30
C LEU A 94 69.22 -20.47 24.20
N VAL A 95 69.57 -21.03 25.34
CA VAL A 95 68.60 -21.61 26.34
C VAL A 95 67.74 -20.48 26.90
N THR A 96 68.34 -19.32 27.19
CA THR A 96 67.57 -18.14 27.66
C THR A 96 66.58 -17.70 26.60
N ALA A 97 67.02 -17.54 25.37
CA ALA A 97 66.17 -17.12 24.25
C ALA A 97 65.06 -18.14 23.97
N ILE A 98 65.33 -19.44 24.14
CA ILE A 98 64.36 -20.51 24.00
C ILE A 98 63.29 -20.41 25.11
N ASN A 99 63.73 -20.21 26.34
CA ASN A 99 62.81 -20.11 27.46
C ASN A 99 61.89 -18.87 27.33
N GLU A 100 62.49 -17.73 26.95
CA GLU A 100 61.72 -16.50 26.69
C GLU A 100 60.73 -16.69 25.54
N THR A 101 61.17 -17.29 24.47
CA THR A 101 60.31 -17.55 23.31
C THR A 101 59.19 -18.57 23.62
N ALA A 102 59.51 -19.60 24.39
CA ALA A 102 58.49 -20.56 24.84
C ALA A 102 57.41 -19.91 25.72
N VAL A 103 57.83 -18.99 26.63
CA VAL A 103 56.91 -18.21 27.43
C VAL A 103 56.02 -17.30 26.54
N GLN A 104 56.65 -16.64 25.55
CA GLN A 104 55.89 -15.80 24.58
C GLN A 104 54.91 -16.61 23.77
N VAL A 105 55.33 -17.78 23.24
CA VAL A 105 54.43 -18.68 22.48
C VAL A 105 53.30 -19.20 23.36
N ALA A 106 53.57 -19.58 24.65
CA ALA A 106 52.54 -20.02 25.57
C ALA A 106 51.54 -18.91 25.85
N SER A 107 52.03 -17.69 26.05
CA SER A 107 51.17 -16.51 26.25
C SER A 107 50.34 -16.19 25.03
N ALA A 108 50.94 -16.18 23.83
CA ALA A 108 50.24 -15.96 22.58
C ALA A 108 49.22 -17.07 22.26
N ALA A 109 49.54 -18.31 22.61
CA ALA A 109 48.63 -19.43 22.48
C ALA A 109 47.43 -19.25 23.44
N GLN A 110 47.63 -18.80 24.65
CA GLN A 110 46.56 -18.56 25.60
C GLN A 110 45.64 -17.41 25.18
N GLU A 111 46.20 -16.33 24.66
CA GLU A 111 45.42 -15.21 24.09
C GLU A 111 44.61 -15.63 22.87
N THR A 112 45.25 -16.38 21.96
CA THR A 112 44.57 -16.87 20.76
C THR A 112 43.48 -17.89 21.13
N GLN A 113 43.69 -18.73 22.14
CA GLN A 113 42.68 -19.62 22.65
C GLN A 113 41.47 -18.88 23.22
N SER A 114 41.70 -17.81 23.99
CA SER A 114 40.63 -16.91 24.44
C SER A 114 39.83 -16.33 23.27
N THR A 115 40.56 -15.84 22.26
CA THR A 115 39.94 -15.30 21.04
C THR A 115 39.12 -16.35 20.30
N ALA A 116 39.63 -17.57 20.17
CA ALA A 116 38.90 -18.68 19.58
C ALA A 116 37.62 -19.03 20.36
N MET A 117 37.67 -19.01 21.69
CA MET A 117 36.47 -19.24 22.53
C MET A 117 35.42 -18.13 22.30
N HIS A 118 35.84 -16.86 22.27
CA HIS A 118 34.93 -15.76 21.99
C HIS A 118 34.32 -15.85 20.57
N LEU A 119 35.11 -16.29 19.58
CA LEU A 119 34.60 -16.48 18.23
C LEU A 119 33.61 -17.63 18.12
N ALA A 120 33.82 -18.73 18.90
CA ALA A 120 32.87 -19.82 18.97
C ALA A 120 31.53 -19.40 19.58
N ASP A 121 31.59 -18.61 20.66
CA ASP A 121 30.43 -18.02 21.32
C ASP A 121 29.67 -17.06 20.35
N ALA A 122 30.42 -16.19 19.67
CA ALA A 122 29.85 -15.31 18.65
C ALA A 122 29.18 -16.08 17.51
N ALA A 123 29.77 -17.19 17.05
CA ALA A 123 29.17 -18.04 16.02
C ALA A 123 27.86 -18.73 16.52
N GLU A 124 27.79 -19.09 17.79
CA GLU A 124 26.56 -19.66 18.38
C GLU A 124 25.45 -18.59 18.45
N HIS A 125 25.79 -17.37 18.91
CA HIS A 125 24.85 -16.24 18.88
C HIS A 125 24.39 -15.92 17.44
N GLN A 126 25.31 -15.89 16.49
CA GLN A 126 24.99 -15.66 15.10
C GLN A 126 24.04 -16.73 14.52
N ALA A 127 24.21 -18.00 14.92
CA ALA A 127 23.29 -19.06 14.51
C ALA A 127 21.86 -18.84 15.04
N GLN A 128 21.71 -18.31 16.25
CA GLN A 128 20.42 -17.95 16.82
C GLN A 128 19.77 -16.77 16.07
N GLU A 129 20.56 -15.73 15.74
CA GLU A 129 20.10 -14.59 14.97
C GLU A 129 19.64 -15.01 13.55
N ILE A 130 20.38 -15.92 12.90
CA ILE A 130 20.01 -16.47 11.60
C ILE A 130 18.68 -17.25 11.68
N ALA A 131 18.48 -18.03 12.74
CA ALA A 131 17.23 -18.74 12.96
C ALA A 131 16.04 -17.77 13.12
N GLY A 132 16.24 -16.69 13.88
CA GLY A 132 15.26 -15.62 14.02
C GLY A 132 14.95 -14.90 12.71
N ALA A 133 16.01 -14.54 11.95
CA ALA A 133 15.86 -13.92 10.63
C ALA A 133 15.14 -14.85 9.64
N SER A 134 15.45 -16.13 9.65
CA SER A 134 14.77 -17.12 8.79
C SER A 134 13.29 -17.28 9.13
N ALA A 135 12.93 -17.23 10.40
CA ALA A 135 11.52 -17.20 10.82
C ALA A 135 10.80 -15.94 10.32
N ALA A 136 11.43 -14.76 10.45
CA ALA A 136 10.88 -13.51 9.96
C ALA A 136 10.70 -13.48 8.43
N ILE A 137 11.63 -14.10 7.68
CA ILE A 137 11.53 -14.24 6.23
C ILE A 137 10.34 -15.14 5.85
N ASN A 138 10.10 -16.21 6.58
CA ASN A 138 8.94 -17.07 6.36
C ASN A 138 7.62 -16.32 6.64
N GLU A 139 7.54 -15.56 7.71
CA GLU A 139 6.37 -14.69 7.99
C GLU A 139 6.17 -13.64 6.90
N MET A 140 7.27 -13.07 6.39
CA MET A 140 7.25 -12.13 5.27
C MET A 140 6.70 -12.80 4.01
N ALA A 141 7.12 -14.02 3.70
CA ALA A 141 6.62 -14.77 2.54
C ALA A 141 5.10 -15.00 2.63
N VAL A 142 4.60 -15.38 3.81
CA VAL A 142 3.14 -15.53 4.05
C VAL A 142 2.41 -14.18 3.87
N SER A 143 2.99 -13.10 4.40
CA SER A 143 2.40 -11.76 4.26
C SER A 143 2.35 -11.30 2.80
N ILE A 144 3.37 -11.59 2.01
CA ILE A 144 3.44 -11.27 0.58
C ILE A 144 2.39 -12.05 -0.21
N ASP A 145 2.18 -13.32 0.12
CA ASP A 145 1.14 -14.16 -0.50
C ASP A 145 -0.26 -13.60 -0.20
N GLN A 146 -0.49 -13.18 1.05
CA GLN A 146 -1.73 -12.51 1.43
C GLN A 146 -1.94 -11.18 0.68
N VAL A 147 -0.88 -10.36 0.51
CA VAL A 147 -0.94 -9.13 -0.29
C VAL A 147 -1.28 -9.43 -1.74
N SER A 148 -0.68 -10.47 -2.32
CA SER A 148 -0.97 -10.91 -3.70
C SER A 148 -2.42 -11.35 -3.86
N SER A 149 -2.94 -12.12 -2.90
CA SER A 149 -4.35 -12.55 -2.87
C SER A 149 -5.30 -11.35 -2.76
N ASN A 150 -5.05 -10.43 -1.84
CA ASN A 150 -5.86 -9.22 -1.65
C ASN A 150 -5.82 -8.31 -2.88
N ALA A 151 -4.67 -8.21 -3.57
CA ALA A 151 -4.55 -7.49 -4.82
C ALA A 151 -5.42 -8.13 -5.92
N SER A 152 -5.41 -9.45 -6.05
CA SER A 152 -6.25 -10.16 -7.02
C SER A 152 -7.75 -9.93 -6.75
N GLU A 153 -8.19 -10.03 -5.51
CA GLU A 153 -9.57 -9.76 -5.12
C GLU A 153 -9.94 -8.30 -5.41
N SER A 154 -9.06 -7.35 -5.06
CA SER A 154 -9.28 -5.92 -5.29
C SER A 154 -9.38 -5.57 -6.78
N THR A 155 -8.61 -6.26 -7.66
CA THR A 155 -8.76 -6.14 -9.12
C THR A 155 -10.17 -6.52 -9.55
N SER A 156 -10.67 -7.67 -9.08
CA SER A 156 -12.03 -8.13 -9.39
C SER A 156 -13.11 -7.12 -8.92
N VAL A 157 -12.92 -6.51 -7.75
CA VAL A 157 -13.82 -5.45 -7.25
C VAL A 157 -13.76 -4.21 -8.13
N ALA A 158 -12.58 -3.79 -8.56
CA ALA A 158 -12.41 -2.63 -9.45
C ALA A 158 -13.08 -2.88 -10.82
N GLU A 159 -12.91 -4.05 -11.43
CA GLU A 159 -13.55 -4.44 -12.68
C GLU A 159 -15.08 -4.49 -12.57
N ARG A 160 -15.58 -5.02 -11.44
CA ARG A 160 -17.02 -4.98 -11.15
C ARG A 160 -17.53 -3.56 -11.00
N SER A 161 -16.76 -2.67 -10.39
CA SER A 161 -17.14 -1.25 -10.23
C SER A 161 -17.24 -0.56 -11.56
N VAL A 162 -16.32 -0.82 -12.51
CA VAL A 162 -16.41 -0.35 -13.91
C VAL A 162 -17.70 -0.84 -14.56
N THR A 163 -18.00 -2.13 -14.42
CA THR A 163 -19.22 -2.72 -15.00
C THR A 163 -20.50 -2.07 -14.43
N ILE A 164 -20.53 -1.82 -13.12
CA ILE A 164 -21.67 -1.19 -12.44
C ILE A 164 -21.80 0.27 -12.87
N ALA A 165 -20.69 1.01 -12.96
CA ALA A 165 -20.69 2.41 -13.41
C ALA A 165 -21.21 2.54 -14.84
N ASN A 166 -20.75 1.68 -15.76
CA ASN A 166 -21.23 1.64 -17.14
C ASN A 166 -22.73 1.34 -17.23
N LYS A 167 -23.18 0.34 -16.48
CA LYS A 167 -24.61 0.02 -16.42
C LYS A 167 -25.43 1.16 -15.83
N GLY A 168 -24.90 1.83 -14.81
CA GLY A 168 -25.51 3.03 -14.24
C GLY A 168 -25.64 4.16 -15.25
N ALA A 169 -24.58 4.39 -16.04
CA ALA A 169 -24.56 5.40 -17.10
C ALA A 169 -25.59 5.10 -18.20
N GLU A 170 -25.77 3.84 -18.58
CA GLU A 170 -26.83 3.43 -19.53
C GLU A 170 -28.23 3.74 -18.95
N VAL A 171 -28.49 3.45 -17.68
CA VAL A 171 -29.77 3.75 -17.02
C VAL A 171 -30.00 5.27 -16.94
N VAL A 172 -28.97 6.03 -16.63
CA VAL A 172 -29.04 7.49 -16.61
C VAL A 172 -29.34 8.05 -17.98
N GLN A 173 -28.68 7.54 -19.05
CA GLN A 173 -28.95 7.94 -20.43
C GLN A 173 -30.40 7.61 -20.84
N ALA A 174 -30.92 6.45 -20.45
CA ALA A 174 -32.31 6.09 -20.66
C ALA A 174 -33.27 7.03 -19.93
N THR A 175 -32.90 7.47 -18.73
CA THR A 175 -33.67 8.45 -17.94
C THR A 175 -33.72 9.81 -18.65
N ILE A 176 -32.58 10.29 -19.17
CA ILE A 176 -32.51 11.56 -19.94
C ILE A 176 -33.42 11.48 -21.16
N ASN A 177 -33.33 10.39 -21.93
CA ASN A 177 -34.22 10.15 -23.08
C ASN A 177 -35.70 10.12 -22.66
N GLY A 178 -36.01 9.51 -21.51
CA GLY A 178 -37.33 9.51 -20.92
C GLY A 178 -37.84 10.91 -20.57
N MET A 179 -36.98 11.74 -19.97
CA MET A 179 -37.30 13.14 -19.65
C MET A 179 -37.53 13.99 -20.90
N ASP A 180 -36.77 13.78 -21.98
CA ASP A 180 -37.00 14.44 -23.27
C ASP A 180 -38.34 14.08 -23.86
N ASN A 181 -38.73 12.79 -23.83
CA ASN A 181 -40.05 12.35 -24.28
C ASN A 181 -41.17 12.98 -23.43
N ILE A 182 -41.01 13.05 -22.12
CA ILE A 182 -41.98 13.67 -21.22
C ILE A 182 -42.09 15.17 -21.58
N ARG A 183 -40.98 15.85 -21.82
CA ARG A 183 -40.97 17.27 -22.21
C ARG A 183 -41.76 17.50 -23.51
N GLU A 184 -41.56 16.64 -24.51
CA GLU A 184 -42.30 16.70 -25.78
C GLU A 184 -43.82 16.51 -25.56
N GLN A 185 -44.21 15.52 -24.76
CA GLN A 185 -45.61 15.25 -24.39
C GLN A 185 -46.27 16.44 -23.66
N ILE A 186 -45.54 17.05 -22.76
CA ILE A 186 -46.02 18.25 -22.03
C ILE A 186 -46.22 19.43 -22.99
N GLN A 187 -45.27 19.63 -23.93
CA GLN A 187 -45.39 20.70 -24.94
C GLN A 187 -46.59 20.50 -25.83
N GLU A 188 -46.83 19.25 -26.28
CA GLU A 188 -47.99 18.95 -27.11
C GLU A 188 -49.32 19.12 -26.31
N THR A 189 -49.33 18.67 -25.05
CA THR A 189 -50.47 18.85 -24.17
C THR A 189 -50.76 20.34 -23.91
N SER A 190 -49.72 21.13 -23.68
CA SER A 190 -49.84 22.57 -23.50
C SER A 190 -50.45 23.25 -24.75
N LYS A 191 -50.00 22.86 -25.93
CA LYS A 191 -50.63 23.35 -27.22
C LYS A 191 -52.11 23.00 -27.29
N ARG A 192 -52.48 21.79 -26.90
CA ARG A 192 -53.90 21.37 -26.92
C ARG A 192 -54.75 22.16 -25.91
N ILE A 193 -54.21 22.39 -24.69
CA ILE A 193 -54.88 23.19 -23.66
C ILE A 193 -55.03 24.64 -24.13
N LYS A 194 -54.01 25.21 -24.73
CA LYS A 194 -54.06 26.58 -25.30
C LYS A 194 -55.15 26.73 -26.36
N ARG A 195 -55.26 25.75 -27.27
CA ARG A 195 -56.35 25.71 -28.26
C ARG A 195 -57.73 25.56 -27.61
N LEU A 196 -57.82 24.77 -26.50
CA LEU A 196 -59.06 24.68 -25.72
C LEU A 196 -59.43 26.04 -25.12
N GLY A 197 -58.47 26.79 -24.60
CA GLY A 197 -58.68 28.15 -24.11
C GLY A 197 -59.18 29.11 -25.19
N GLU A 198 -58.53 29.04 -26.39
CA GLU A 198 -58.98 29.83 -27.57
C GLU A 198 -60.39 29.47 -27.96
N SER A 199 -60.73 28.19 -28.07
CA SER A 199 -62.09 27.72 -28.39
C SER A 199 -63.11 28.15 -27.32
N SER A 200 -62.71 28.14 -26.03
CA SER A 200 -63.58 28.57 -24.93
C SER A 200 -63.80 30.07 -25.00
N GLN A 201 -62.82 30.85 -25.44
CA GLN A 201 -63.01 32.28 -25.72
C GLN A 201 -64.03 32.52 -26.82
N GLU A 202 -63.93 31.78 -27.96
CA GLU A 202 -64.87 31.87 -29.07
C GLU A 202 -66.30 31.49 -28.60
N ILE A 203 -66.41 30.43 -27.77
CA ILE A 203 -67.72 30.06 -27.18
C ILE A 203 -68.25 31.20 -26.29
N GLY A 204 -67.39 31.85 -25.49
CA GLY A 204 -67.80 32.98 -24.69
C GLY A 204 -68.35 34.14 -25.50
N ASP A 205 -67.70 34.44 -26.60
CA ASP A 205 -68.17 35.49 -27.54
C ASP A 205 -69.52 35.13 -28.17
N ILE A 206 -69.73 33.85 -28.55
CA ILE A 206 -71.02 33.35 -29.07
C ILE A 206 -72.10 33.45 -27.98
N ILE A 207 -71.79 33.08 -26.76
CA ILE A 207 -72.75 33.17 -25.62
C ILE A 207 -73.15 34.61 -25.34
N SER A 208 -72.19 35.54 -25.38
CA SER A 208 -72.48 36.97 -25.29
C SER A 208 -73.46 37.43 -26.39
N LEU A 209 -73.23 37.03 -27.65
CA LEU A 209 -74.14 37.34 -28.76
C LEU A 209 -75.53 36.73 -28.58
N ILE A 210 -75.63 35.50 -28.04
CA ILE A 210 -76.92 34.82 -27.78
C ILE A 210 -77.66 35.60 -26.64
N ASN A 211 -76.95 36.08 -25.63
CA ASN A 211 -77.54 36.89 -24.58
C ASN A 211 -78.06 38.22 -25.12
N ASP A 212 -77.36 38.87 -26.01
CA ASP A 212 -77.77 40.09 -26.69
C ASP A 212 -79.04 39.87 -27.56
N ILE A 213 -79.08 38.71 -28.25
CA ILE A 213 -80.30 38.31 -29.00
C ILE A 213 -81.47 38.03 -28.08
N ALA A 214 -81.24 37.41 -26.94
CA ALA A 214 -82.29 37.18 -25.97
C ALA A 214 -82.83 38.49 -25.38
N ASP A 215 -81.96 39.42 -25.04
CA ASP A 215 -82.34 40.74 -24.53
C ASP A 215 -83.08 41.54 -25.64
N GLN A 216 -82.62 41.48 -26.86
CA GLN A 216 -83.34 42.13 -27.99
C GLN A 216 -84.67 41.49 -28.25
N THR A 217 -84.79 40.16 -28.13
CA THR A 217 -86.04 39.44 -28.31
C THR A 217 -87.03 39.78 -27.18
N ASN A 218 -86.52 39.96 -25.94
CA ASN A 218 -87.29 40.38 -24.79
C ASN A 218 -87.90 41.79 -25.00
N ILE A 219 -87.08 42.74 -25.54
CA ILE A 219 -87.54 44.07 -25.88
C ILE A 219 -88.63 44.05 -27.01
N LEU A 220 -88.35 43.23 -28.07
CA LEU A 220 -89.28 43.06 -29.17
C LEU A 220 -90.65 42.47 -28.72
N SER A 221 -90.59 41.47 -27.88
CA SER A 221 -91.82 40.83 -27.32
C SER A 221 -92.59 41.80 -26.41
N LEU A 222 -91.87 42.59 -25.60
CA LEU A 222 -92.54 43.65 -24.77
C LEU A 222 -93.19 44.68 -25.69
N ASN A 223 -92.54 45.14 -26.76
CA ASN A 223 -93.15 46.08 -27.71
C ASN A 223 -94.37 45.47 -28.41
N ALA A 224 -94.31 44.18 -28.78
CA ALA A 224 -95.46 43.44 -29.35
C ALA A 224 -96.60 43.34 -28.38
N ALA A 225 -96.33 43.06 -27.08
CA ALA A 225 -97.34 42.97 -26.03
C ALA A 225 -98.09 44.34 -25.80
N ILE A 226 -97.30 45.45 -25.84
CA ILE A 226 -97.85 46.80 -25.78
C ILE A 226 -98.75 47.07 -26.95
N GLN A 227 -98.36 46.79 -28.17
CA GLN A 227 -99.15 46.97 -29.38
C GLN A 227 -100.44 46.09 -29.38
N ALA A 228 -100.28 44.86 -28.95
CA ALA A 228 -101.42 43.96 -28.75
C ALA A 228 -102.45 44.45 -27.70
N SER A 229 -101.96 45.04 -26.65
CA SER A 229 -102.80 45.69 -25.61
C SER A 229 -103.57 46.91 -26.17
N MET A 230 -102.88 47.72 -27.01
CA MET A 230 -103.49 48.91 -27.66
C MET A 230 -104.58 48.51 -28.68
N ALA A 231 -104.50 47.31 -29.28
CA ALA A 231 -105.49 46.82 -30.22
C ALA A 231 -106.83 46.26 -29.56
N GLY A 232 -106.90 46.30 -28.23
CA GLY A 232 -108.05 45.90 -27.47
C GLY A 232 -108.45 44.41 -27.65
N ASP A 233 -109.75 44.07 -27.77
CA ASP A 233 -110.21 42.67 -27.93
C ASP A 233 -109.59 41.93 -29.13
N ALA A 234 -109.31 42.64 -30.25
CA ALA A 234 -108.68 42.04 -31.42
C ALA A 234 -107.23 41.62 -31.16
N GLY A 235 -106.57 42.18 -30.19
CA GLY A 235 -105.17 41.91 -29.87
C GLY A 235 -104.89 40.79 -28.87
N ARG A 236 -105.92 40.27 -28.18
CA ARG A 236 -105.79 39.31 -27.06
C ARG A 236 -104.96 38.03 -27.41
N GLY A 237 -105.18 37.47 -28.62
CA GLY A 237 -104.38 36.34 -29.02
C GLY A 237 -102.90 36.60 -29.24
N PHE A 238 -102.62 37.82 -29.76
CA PHE A 238 -101.26 38.30 -29.93
C PHE A 238 -100.56 38.64 -28.61
N ALA A 239 -101.29 39.17 -27.64
CA ALA A 239 -100.73 39.46 -26.31
C ALA A 239 -100.24 38.18 -25.63
N VAL A 240 -101.00 37.09 -25.67
CA VAL A 240 -100.57 35.79 -25.09
C VAL A 240 -99.35 35.23 -25.76
N VAL A 241 -99.23 35.38 -27.11
CA VAL A 241 -98.03 34.94 -27.80
C VAL A 241 -96.84 35.87 -27.45
N ALA A 242 -97.01 37.14 -27.32
CA ALA A 242 -95.96 38.06 -26.94
C ALA A 242 -95.41 37.80 -25.53
N ASP A 243 -96.34 37.58 -24.57
CA ASP A 243 -95.96 37.13 -23.20
C ASP A 243 -95.16 35.83 -23.18
N GLU A 244 -95.59 34.84 -23.97
CA GLU A 244 -94.85 33.57 -24.06
C GLU A 244 -93.44 33.72 -24.72
N VAL A 245 -93.33 34.58 -25.76
CA VAL A 245 -92.03 34.93 -26.38
C VAL A 245 -91.14 35.68 -25.36
N GLN A 246 -91.71 36.60 -24.62
CA GLN A 246 -91.01 37.32 -23.54
C GLN A 246 -90.48 36.35 -22.47
N ARG A 247 -91.33 35.47 -21.97
CA ARG A 247 -90.93 34.42 -21.02
C ARG A 247 -89.85 33.51 -21.56
N LEU A 248 -89.90 33.18 -22.84
CA LEU A 248 -88.89 32.34 -23.50
C LEU A 248 -87.56 33.11 -23.62
N ALA A 249 -87.60 34.43 -23.93
CA ALA A 249 -86.40 35.29 -23.97
C ALA A 249 -85.74 35.39 -22.58
N GLU A 250 -86.55 35.63 -21.52
CA GLU A 250 -86.04 35.64 -20.14
C GLU A 250 -85.39 34.32 -19.72
N ARG A 251 -86.03 33.21 -20.08
CA ARG A 251 -85.41 31.87 -19.85
C ARG A 251 -84.13 31.64 -20.66
N SER A 252 -84.10 32.12 -21.89
CA SER A 252 -82.89 32.01 -22.71
C SER A 252 -81.74 32.85 -22.13
N ALA A 253 -82.03 34.10 -21.68
CA ALA A 253 -81.04 34.93 -21.01
C ALA A 253 -80.54 34.33 -19.69
N ALA A 254 -81.41 33.70 -18.94
CA ALA A 254 -80.97 33.01 -17.75
C ALA A 254 -80.10 31.78 -18.01
N ALA A 255 -80.45 31.00 -19.06
CA ALA A 255 -79.66 29.87 -19.48
C ALA A 255 -78.24 30.33 -20.03
N THR A 256 -78.19 31.38 -20.83
CA THR A 256 -76.93 31.92 -21.37
C THR A 256 -76.01 32.41 -20.21
N LYS A 257 -76.53 33.07 -19.18
CA LYS A 257 -75.74 33.46 -18.02
C LYS A 257 -75.17 32.26 -17.27
N GLN A 258 -75.91 31.15 -17.20
CA GLN A 258 -75.36 29.90 -16.61
C GLN A 258 -74.22 29.33 -17.44
N ILE A 259 -74.37 29.33 -18.78
CA ILE A 259 -73.34 28.84 -19.69
C ILE A 259 -72.14 29.75 -19.67
N GLU A 260 -72.30 31.08 -19.61
CA GLU A 260 -71.22 32.05 -19.47
C GLU A 260 -70.39 31.79 -18.24
N ALA A 261 -71.01 31.57 -17.09
CA ALA A 261 -70.33 31.18 -15.87
C ALA A 261 -69.50 29.90 -16.03
N LEU A 262 -70.04 28.86 -16.69
CA LEU A 262 -69.32 27.61 -16.98
C LEU A 262 -68.12 27.86 -17.92
N VAL A 263 -68.33 28.66 -18.99
CA VAL A 263 -67.26 28.99 -19.91
C VAL A 263 -66.15 29.77 -19.23
N LYS A 264 -66.48 30.71 -18.35
CA LYS A 264 -65.49 31.47 -17.56
C LYS A 264 -64.71 30.54 -16.62
N THR A 265 -65.36 29.53 -16.04
CA THR A 265 -64.68 28.51 -15.24
C THR A 265 -63.70 27.74 -16.11
N ILE A 266 -64.12 27.24 -17.32
CA ILE A 266 -63.24 26.52 -18.26
C ILE A 266 -62.04 27.39 -18.68
N GLN A 267 -62.24 28.69 -18.92
CA GLN A 267 -61.15 29.60 -19.27
C GLN A 267 -60.13 29.75 -18.13
N ASN A 268 -60.61 29.87 -16.88
CA ASN A 268 -59.77 29.91 -15.70
C ASN A 268 -58.97 28.59 -15.53
N ASP A 269 -59.65 27.46 -15.62
CA ASP A 269 -59.05 26.14 -15.49
C ASP A 269 -58.00 25.84 -16.58
N THR A 270 -58.29 26.28 -17.84
CA THR A 270 -57.33 26.14 -18.93
C THR A 270 -56.11 27.05 -18.74
N ASN A 271 -56.26 28.29 -18.21
CA ASN A 271 -55.12 29.14 -17.91
C ASN A 271 -54.29 28.61 -16.76
N GLU A 272 -54.90 28.12 -15.72
CA GLU A 272 -54.19 27.43 -14.60
C GLU A 272 -53.45 26.19 -15.08
N ALA A 273 -54.09 25.39 -15.95
CA ALA A 273 -53.43 24.23 -16.56
C ALA A 273 -52.20 24.59 -17.38
N VAL A 274 -52.25 25.68 -18.18
CA VAL A 274 -51.05 26.18 -18.91
C VAL A 274 -49.92 26.54 -17.97
N ILE A 275 -50.19 27.31 -16.91
CA ILE A 275 -49.20 27.67 -15.89
C ILE A 275 -48.59 26.42 -15.26
N SER A 276 -49.45 25.44 -14.91
CA SER A 276 -48.99 24.16 -14.35
C SER A 276 -48.08 23.38 -15.32
N MET A 277 -48.40 23.39 -16.64
CA MET A 277 -47.56 22.75 -17.66
C MET A 277 -46.20 23.44 -17.84
N GLU A 278 -46.16 24.79 -17.76
CA GLU A 278 -44.89 25.55 -17.77
C GLU A 278 -44.01 25.17 -16.57
N HIS A 279 -44.59 25.13 -15.39
CA HIS A 279 -43.90 24.71 -14.17
C HIS A 279 -43.38 23.25 -14.30
N THR A 280 -44.22 22.35 -14.79
CA THR A 280 -43.83 20.94 -14.99
C THR A 280 -42.69 20.81 -16.03
N THR A 281 -42.72 21.63 -17.09
CA THR A 281 -41.65 21.68 -18.08
C THR A 281 -40.33 22.07 -17.43
N ALA A 282 -40.33 23.09 -16.57
CA ALA A 282 -39.14 23.53 -15.85
C ALA A 282 -38.57 22.41 -14.92
N GLU A 283 -39.46 21.69 -14.24
CA GLU A 283 -39.06 20.57 -13.38
C GLU A 283 -38.46 19.41 -14.19
N VAL A 284 -39.03 19.08 -15.37
CA VAL A 284 -38.49 18.05 -16.24
C VAL A 284 -37.09 18.44 -16.76
N VAL A 285 -36.89 19.69 -17.18
CA VAL A 285 -35.57 20.19 -17.58
C VAL A 285 -34.56 20.12 -16.45
N ARG A 286 -34.98 20.47 -15.23
CA ARG A 286 -34.14 20.34 -14.04
C ARG A 286 -33.79 18.89 -13.75
N GLY A 287 -34.78 17.96 -13.88
CA GLY A 287 -34.56 16.53 -13.72
C GLY A 287 -33.58 15.95 -14.73
N ALA A 288 -33.70 16.34 -16.00
CA ALA A 288 -32.78 15.95 -17.06
C ALA A 288 -31.34 16.41 -16.78
N ARG A 289 -31.18 17.65 -16.26
CA ARG A 289 -29.86 18.16 -15.88
C ARG A 289 -29.26 17.39 -14.71
N LEU A 290 -30.06 17.10 -13.68
CA LEU A 290 -29.59 16.29 -12.54
C LEU A 290 -29.20 14.87 -12.98
N ALA A 291 -29.93 14.29 -13.91
CA ALA A 291 -29.55 13.01 -14.52
C ALA A 291 -28.23 13.13 -15.28
N GLN A 292 -28.02 14.21 -16.05
CA GLN A 292 -26.77 14.46 -16.75
C GLN A 292 -25.58 14.59 -15.79
N ASP A 293 -25.74 15.31 -14.69
CA ASP A 293 -24.72 15.46 -13.65
C ASP A 293 -24.39 14.10 -13.00
N ALA A 294 -25.41 13.26 -12.78
CA ALA A 294 -25.22 11.87 -12.30
C ALA A 294 -24.47 11.01 -13.33
N GLY A 295 -24.72 11.21 -14.62
CA GLY A 295 -23.97 10.54 -15.69
C GLY A 295 -22.49 10.88 -15.67
N VAL A 296 -22.14 12.15 -15.51
CA VAL A 296 -20.75 12.60 -15.38
C VAL A 296 -20.07 11.97 -14.16
N ALA A 297 -20.77 11.93 -13.01
CA ALA A 297 -20.22 11.28 -11.82
C ALA A 297 -19.95 9.78 -12.01
N LEU A 298 -20.82 9.08 -12.76
CA LEU A 298 -20.61 7.67 -13.10
C LEU A 298 -19.41 7.46 -14.04
N GLU A 299 -19.19 8.35 -15.01
CA GLU A 299 -18.00 8.34 -15.85
C GLU A 299 -16.72 8.57 -15.05
N GLU A 300 -16.77 9.47 -14.08
CA GLU A 300 -15.64 9.69 -13.14
C GLU A 300 -15.35 8.45 -12.31
N ILE A 301 -16.39 7.77 -11.80
CA ILE A 301 -16.26 6.49 -11.08
C ILE A 301 -15.64 5.42 -12.00
N GLU A 302 -16.01 5.35 -13.27
CA GLU A 302 -15.42 4.43 -14.24
C GLU A 302 -13.92 4.68 -14.40
N ILE A 303 -13.52 5.95 -14.62
CA ILE A 303 -12.11 6.35 -14.78
C ILE A 303 -11.30 6.02 -13.53
N VAL A 304 -11.81 6.38 -12.36
CA VAL A 304 -11.15 6.10 -11.07
C VAL A 304 -11.02 4.59 -10.84
N SER A 305 -12.05 3.81 -11.16
CA SER A 305 -12.02 2.36 -11.01
C SER A 305 -11.01 1.69 -11.95
N LYS A 306 -10.87 2.17 -13.20
CA LYS A 306 -9.82 1.72 -14.12
C LYS A 306 -8.42 2.03 -13.59
N SER A 307 -8.22 3.27 -13.13
CA SER A 307 -6.93 3.68 -12.54
C SER A 307 -6.60 2.86 -11.28
N LEU A 308 -7.62 2.51 -10.49
CA LEU A 308 -7.47 1.63 -9.33
C LEU A 308 -7.04 0.23 -9.75
N ALA A 309 -7.64 -0.34 -10.80
CA ALA A 309 -7.23 -1.66 -11.33
C ALA A 309 -5.76 -1.67 -11.76
N ASP A 310 -5.29 -0.61 -12.44
CA ASP A 310 -3.89 -0.47 -12.84
C ASP A 310 -2.95 -0.37 -11.63
N LEU A 311 -3.32 0.41 -10.61
CA LEU A 311 -2.56 0.51 -9.37
C LEU A 311 -2.46 -0.84 -8.64
N ILE A 312 -3.56 -1.58 -8.57
CA ILE A 312 -3.60 -2.91 -7.95
C ILE A 312 -2.74 -3.91 -8.74
N GLN A 313 -2.73 -3.82 -10.07
CA GLN A 313 -1.84 -4.62 -10.90
C GLN A 313 -0.37 -4.35 -10.59
N ASN A 314 0.00 -3.07 -10.36
CA ASN A 314 1.35 -2.70 -9.93
C ASN A 314 1.67 -3.26 -8.54
N ILE A 315 0.71 -3.26 -7.60
CA ILE A 315 0.87 -3.88 -6.28
C ILE A 315 1.10 -5.40 -6.43
N SER A 316 0.35 -6.07 -7.29
CA SER A 316 0.54 -7.51 -7.56
C SER A 316 1.92 -7.81 -8.14
N ASN A 317 2.41 -6.97 -9.05
CA ASN A 317 3.75 -7.10 -9.61
C ASN A 317 4.84 -6.88 -8.52
N ALA A 318 4.67 -5.85 -7.69
CA ALA A 318 5.57 -5.58 -6.56
C ALA A 318 5.59 -6.73 -5.54
N ALA A 319 4.44 -7.31 -5.21
CA ALA A 319 4.32 -8.47 -4.33
C ALA A 319 5.09 -9.68 -4.89
N ARG A 320 4.95 -9.96 -6.20
CA ARG A 320 5.72 -11.03 -6.85
C ARG A 320 7.23 -10.80 -6.79
N GLN A 321 7.65 -9.56 -6.99
CA GLN A 321 9.07 -9.21 -6.88
C GLN A 321 9.57 -9.34 -5.44
N GLN A 322 8.77 -8.94 -4.44
CA GLN A 322 9.07 -9.14 -3.03
C GLN A 322 9.17 -10.63 -2.66
N ALA A 323 8.27 -11.48 -3.18
CA ALA A 323 8.34 -12.93 -2.98
C ALA A 323 9.66 -13.52 -3.51
N SER A 324 10.07 -13.11 -4.70
CA SER A 324 11.38 -13.50 -5.27
C SER A 324 12.53 -13.03 -4.37
N SER A 325 12.48 -11.78 -3.89
CA SER A 325 13.49 -11.23 -3.00
C SER A 325 13.55 -11.98 -1.66
N ALA A 326 12.41 -12.30 -1.07
CA ALA A 326 12.33 -13.11 0.15
C ALA A 326 12.94 -14.50 -0.06
N GLY A 327 12.70 -15.13 -1.21
CA GLY A 327 13.32 -16.39 -1.60
C GLY A 327 14.85 -16.28 -1.70
N HIS A 328 15.37 -15.22 -2.30
CA HIS A 328 16.80 -14.95 -2.36
C HIS A 328 17.41 -14.73 -0.97
N ILE A 329 16.73 -13.98 -0.09
CA ILE A 329 17.20 -13.75 1.28
C ILE A 329 17.18 -15.05 2.07
N SER A 330 16.16 -15.90 1.92
CA SER A 330 16.11 -17.24 2.55
C SER A 330 17.30 -18.09 2.14
N ASN A 331 17.63 -18.11 0.85
CA ASN A 331 18.81 -18.83 0.37
C ASN A 331 20.11 -18.26 0.93
N THR A 332 20.21 -16.93 1.02
CA THR A 332 21.35 -16.25 1.64
C THR A 332 21.51 -16.62 3.11
N MET A 333 20.38 -16.71 3.87
CA MET A 333 20.41 -17.15 5.27
C MET A 333 20.91 -18.59 5.42
N ASN A 334 20.54 -19.48 4.53
CA ASN A 334 21.06 -20.85 4.51
C ASN A 334 22.58 -20.87 4.29
N VAL A 335 23.08 -20.05 3.35
CA VAL A 335 24.52 -19.92 3.11
C VAL A 335 25.25 -19.35 4.34
N ILE A 336 24.69 -18.32 4.98
CA ILE A 336 25.27 -17.73 6.19
C ILE A 336 25.26 -18.76 7.34
N GLN A 337 24.21 -19.58 7.46
CA GLN A 337 24.15 -20.64 8.45
C GLN A 337 25.24 -21.69 8.24
N GLU A 338 25.50 -22.09 7.00
CA GLU A 338 26.58 -23.01 6.66
C GLU A 338 27.94 -22.40 7.02
N ILE A 339 28.19 -21.14 6.64
CA ILE A 339 29.40 -20.40 7.00
C ILE A 339 29.57 -20.31 8.52
N THR A 340 28.50 -20.02 9.27
CA THR A 340 28.53 -19.95 10.74
C THR A 340 28.87 -21.29 11.35
N SER A 341 28.30 -22.36 10.81
CA SER A 341 28.64 -23.75 11.24
C SER A 341 30.09 -24.10 10.95
N GLN A 342 30.59 -23.76 9.77
CA GLN A 342 32.02 -23.94 9.40
C GLN A 342 32.94 -23.09 10.27
N THR A 343 32.52 -21.85 10.60
CA THR A 343 33.27 -20.97 11.49
C THR A 343 33.38 -21.59 12.88
N SER A 344 32.28 -22.08 13.45
CA SER A 344 32.27 -22.77 14.76
C SER A 344 33.18 -24.00 14.76
N ALA A 345 33.08 -24.86 13.74
CA ALA A 345 33.93 -26.03 13.59
C ALA A 345 35.41 -25.69 13.44
N GLY A 346 35.72 -24.68 12.58
CA GLY A 346 37.06 -24.18 12.36
C GLY A 346 37.68 -23.58 13.63
N THR A 347 36.88 -22.83 14.36
CA THR A 347 37.29 -22.22 15.65
C THR A 347 37.59 -23.28 16.70
N THR A 348 36.76 -24.33 16.78
CA THR A 348 36.99 -25.47 17.67
C THR A 348 38.29 -26.22 17.31
N ALA A 349 38.56 -26.43 16.03
CA ALA A 349 39.78 -27.06 15.53
C ALA A 349 40.99 -26.14 15.83
N THR A 350 40.85 -24.85 15.66
CA THR A 350 41.87 -23.84 15.98
C THR A 350 42.19 -23.84 17.48
N ALA A 351 41.17 -23.81 18.36
CA ALA A 351 41.36 -23.89 19.81
C ALA A 351 42.13 -25.15 20.21
N LYS A 352 41.80 -26.32 19.60
CA LYS A 352 42.54 -27.59 19.82
C LYS A 352 43.99 -27.49 19.37
N SER A 353 44.24 -26.88 18.19
CA SER A 353 45.61 -26.72 17.65
C SER A 353 46.42 -25.77 18.54
N ILE A 354 45.82 -24.73 19.05
CA ILE A 354 46.45 -23.78 19.97
C ILE A 354 46.73 -24.45 21.34
N GLY A 355 45.82 -25.28 21.83
CA GLY A 355 46.07 -26.11 23.01
C GLY A 355 47.29 -26.98 22.82
N ASN A 356 47.45 -27.63 21.68
CA ASN A 356 48.65 -28.40 21.30
C ASN A 356 49.89 -27.50 21.24
N LEU A 357 49.77 -26.26 20.73
CA LEU A 357 50.85 -25.29 20.72
C LEU A 357 51.34 -24.90 22.14
N ALA A 358 50.39 -24.62 23.06
CA ALA A 358 50.69 -24.32 24.43
C ALA A 358 51.36 -25.51 25.14
N GLU A 359 50.90 -26.73 24.86
CA GLU A 359 51.51 -27.97 25.35
C GLU A 359 52.97 -28.11 24.79
N MET A 360 53.14 -27.86 23.47
CA MET A 360 54.48 -27.89 22.88
C MET A 360 55.42 -26.82 23.45
N ALA A 361 54.92 -25.60 23.68
CA ALA A 361 55.70 -24.55 24.34
C ALA A 361 56.11 -24.96 25.77
N THR A 362 55.22 -25.63 26.50
CA THR A 362 55.51 -26.19 27.81
C THR A 362 56.57 -27.31 27.74
N LYS A 363 56.43 -28.26 26.81
CA LYS A 363 57.40 -29.32 26.57
C LYS A 363 58.74 -28.78 26.14
N LEU A 364 58.75 -27.71 25.32
CA LEU A 364 59.97 -27.02 24.93
C LEU A 364 60.70 -26.45 26.12
N ARG A 365 59.98 -25.80 27.03
CA ARG A 365 60.53 -25.26 28.27
C ARG A 365 61.05 -26.41 29.18
N GLU A 366 60.31 -27.51 29.26
CA GLU A 366 60.74 -28.69 29.99
C GLU A 366 62.01 -29.33 29.42
N SER A 367 62.12 -29.34 28.07
CA SER A 367 63.32 -29.87 27.41
C SER A 367 64.61 -29.07 27.68
N VAL A 368 64.46 -27.78 27.95
CA VAL A 368 65.59 -26.92 28.30
C VAL A 368 65.72 -26.70 29.81
N ALA A 369 64.70 -27.15 30.59
CA ALA A 369 64.72 -27.03 32.07
C ALA A 369 65.86 -27.84 32.71
N GLY A 370 66.41 -28.86 32.00
CA GLY A 370 67.59 -29.61 32.40
C GLY A 370 68.86 -28.76 32.36
N PHE A 371 68.87 -27.64 31.60
CA PHE A 371 70.01 -26.72 31.58
C PHE A 371 69.88 -25.72 32.71
N LYS A 372 70.89 -25.74 33.60
CA LYS A 372 70.97 -24.73 34.70
C LYS A 372 71.59 -23.46 34.15
N LEU A 373 70.84 -22.37 34.21
CA LEU A 373 71.33 -21.01 33.92
C LEU A 373 71.83 -20.32 35.15
N PRO A 374 72.82 -19.42 35.07
CA PRO A 374 73.19 -18.57 36.20
C PRO A 374 71.99 -17.75 36.67
N GLU A 375 71.83 -17.60 38.02
CA GLU A 375 70.78 -16.71 38.54
C GLU A 375 71.00 -15.30 37.98
N SER A 376 70.02 -14.78 37.25
CA SER A 376 70.06 -13.39 36.80
C SER A 376 69.94 -12.50 38.02
N ASN A 377 71.02 -11.84 38.43
CA ASN A 377 70.92 -10.72 39.37
C ASN A 377 70.07 -9.61 38.71
N VAL A 378 68.78 -9.59 39.06
CA VAL A 378 67.91 -8.42 38.81
C VAL A 378 68.00 -7.52 40.04
#